data_fd54cb7bf6ea1cd5372295920171ed06
#
_entry.id   fd54cb7bf6ea1cd5372295920171ed06
#
_cell.length_a   1.000
_cell.length_b   1.000
_cell.length_c   1.000
_cell.angle_alpha   90.00
_cell.angle_beta   90.00
_cell.angle_gamma   90.00
#
_symmetry.space_group_name_H-M   'P 1'
#
loop_
_entity.id
_entity.type
_entity.pdbx_description
1 polymer ?
#
loop_
_entity_poly.entity_id
_entity_poly.type
_entity_poly.pdbx_seq_one_letter_code
_entity_poly.pdbx_strand_id
1 'polypeptide(L)'
;MRITLAELKEHSACSAGLKYFTKNFGEEAETEEIIKKLIDEQTTTRWIEWLAEEFKLTTVCKRWYENGQISTERSYKNGKRDGDYKCWDESGQLRDKYFCKNGKIDGVYKSWHENGQLKLECFYQNGRVEGDYKYWGENGQLREECFYKNGRVEGDYKYWRENGTLLQHCFYKNGGRVK
;
A
#
# COMPACT_ATOMS: atom_id res chain seq x y z
N MET A 1 -10.98 -7.09 -22.02
CA MET A 1 -9.81 -7.65 -22.75
C MET A 1 -9.81 -9.16 -22.54
N ARG A 2 -9.61 -9.93 -23.58
CA ARG A 2 -9.55 -11.38 -23.54
C ARG A 2 -8.10 -11.84 -23.34
N ILE A 3 -7.90 -12.85 -22.53
CA ILE A 3 -6.60 -13.49 -22.27
C ILE A 3 -6.73 -14.98 -22.65
N THR A 4 -5.72 -15.49 -23.35
CA THR A 4 -5.63 -16.90 -23.76
C THR A 4 -4.62 -17.66 -22.91
N LEU A 5 -4.77 -18.99 -22.85
CA LEU A 5 -3.80 -19.87 -22.21
C LEU A 5 -2.41 -19.77 -22.84
N ALA A 6 -2.34 -19.50 -24.16
CA ALA A 6 -1.08 -19.30 -24.88
C ALA A 6 -0.35 -18.04 -24.40
N GLU A 7 -1.04 -16.91 -24.28
CA GLU A 7 -0.48 -15.66 -23.75
C GLU A 7 -0.01 -15.82 -22.29
N LEU A 8 -0.77 -16.53 -21.45
CA LEU A 8 -0.34 -16.81 -20.08
C LEU A 8 0.97 -17.61 -20.04
N LYS A 9 1.17 -18.55 -20.94
CA LYS A 9 2.43 -19.29 -21.07
C LYS A 9 3.57 -18.41 -21.55
N GLU A 10 3.33 -17.58 -22.57
CA GLU A 10 4.29 -16.61 -23.10
C GLU A 10 4.76 -15.63 -22.03
N HIS A 11 3.84 -15.13 -21.19
CA HIS A 11 4.12 -14.26 -20.06
C HIS A 11 4.64 -14.99 -18.81
N SER A 12 5.06 -16.25 -18.93
CA SER A 12 5.69 -17.03 -17.87
C SER A 12 4.79 -17.26 -16.63
N ALA A 13 3.49 -17.41 -16.81
CA ALA A 13 2.59 -17.80 -15.74
C ALA A 13 3.04 -19.11 -15.08
N CYS A 14 3.00 -19.19 -13.75
CA CYS A 14 3.43 -20.39 -13.05
C CYS A 14 2.51 -21.59 -13.34
N SER A 15 3.04 -22.81 -13.18
CA SER A 15 2.32 -24.06 -13.49
C SER A 15 0.98 -24.19 -12.74
N ALA A 16 0.93 -23.73 -11.48
CA ALA A 16 -0.30 -23.73 -10.69
C ALA A 16 -1.37 -22.82 -11.30
N GLY A 17 -0.95 -21.67 -11.77
CA GLY A 17 -1.82 -20.72 -12.42
C GLY A 17 -2.33 -21.18 -13.77
N LEU A 18 -1.50 -21.78 -14.60
CA LEU A 18 -1.94 -22.36 -15.87
C LEU A 18 -2.97 -23.46 -15.62
N LYS A 19 -2.75 -24.34 -14.63
CA LYS A 19 -3.72 -25.38 -14.23
C LYS A 19 -5.05 -24.76 -13.74
N TYR A 20 -4.99 -23.72 -12.91
CA TYR A 20 -6.17 -23.01 -12.44
C TYR A 20 -6.96 -22.40 -13.61
N PHE A 21 -6.26 -21.72 -14.54
CA PHE A 21 -6.89 -21.09 -15.70
C PHE A 21 -7.57 -22.14 -16.59
N THR A 22 -6.85 -23.20 -16.98
CA THR A 22 -7.40 -24.28 -17.82
C THR A 22 -8.62 -24.93 -17.17
N LYS A 23 -8.58 -25.19 -15.86
CA LYS A 23 -9.69 -25.81 -15.13
C LYS A 23 -10.95 -24.95 -15.12
N ASN A 24 -10.81 -23.62 -14.96
CA ASN A 24 -11.92 -22.72 -14.70
C ASN A 24 -12.43 -21.99 -15.95
N PHE A 25 -11.58 -21.80 -16.96
CA PHE A 25 -11.88 -20.98 -18.14
C PHE A 25 -11.59 -21.70 -19.47
N GLY A 26 -10.86 -22.82 -19.46
CA GLY A 26 -10.45 -23.52 -20.69
C GLY A 26 -9.29 -22.83 -21.39
N GLU A 27 -9.47 -22.47 -22.66
CA GLU A 27 -8.42 -21.91 -23.51
C GLU A 27 -8.35 -20.38 -23.48
N GLU A 28 -9.45 -19.70 -23.15
CA GLU A 28 -9.54 -18.23 -23.13
C GLU A 28 -10.64 -17.72 -22.19
N ALA A 29 -10.47 -16.50 -21.66
CA ALA A 29 -11.48 -15.82 -20.85
C ALA A 29 -11.32 -14.29 -20.90
N GLU A 30 -12.39 -13.57 -20.58
CA GLU A 30 -12.32 -12.13 -20.37
C GLU A 30 -11.64 -11.79 -19.04
N THR A 31 -10.78 -10.77 -19.02
CA THR A 31 -10.03 -10.37 -17.82
C THR A 31 -10.92 -10.06 -16.63
N GLU A 32 -12.09 -9.44 -16.87
CA GLU A 32 -13.07 -9.12 -15.84
C GLU A 32 -13.64 -10.39 -15.18
N GLU A 33 -13.89 -11.41 -15.97
CA GLU A 33 -14.38 -12.70 -15.49
C GLU A 33 -13.34 -13.42 -14.63
N ILE A 34 -12.07 -13.42 -15.10
CA ILE A 34 -10.94 -14.01 -14.36
C ILE A 34 -10.78 -13.30 -13.00
N ILE A 35 -10.71 -11.97 -13.01
CA ILE A 35 -10.53 -11.17 -11.80
C ILE A 35 -11.69 -11.36 -10.83
N LYS A 36 -12.93 -11.32 -11.34
CA LYS A 36 -14.12 -11.54 -10.52
C LYS A 36 -14.06 -12.90 -9.82
N LYS A 37 -13.78 -13.97 -10.56
CA LYS A 37 -13.69 -15.33 -9.99
C LYS A 37 -12.57 -15.43 -8.93
N LEU A 38 -11.40 -14.85 -9.17
CA LEU A 38 -10.30 -14.83 -8.21
C LEU A 38 -10.64 -14.05 -6.93
N ILE A 39 -11.44 -12.98 -7.04
CA ILE A 39 -11.94 -12.22 -5.90
C ILE A 39 -13.01 -13.01 -5.14
N ASP A 40 -13.98 -13.59 -5.85
CA ASP A 40 -15.09 -14.36 -5.25
C ASP A 40 -14.58 -15.60 -4.50
N GLU A 41 -13.52 -16.25 -4.99
CA GLU A 41 -12.86 -17.38 -4.33
C GLU A 41 -11.89 -16.96 -3.22
N GLN A 42 -11.74 -15.65 -2.92
CA GLN A 42 -10.85 -15.09 -1.90
C GLN A 42 -9.43 -15.65 -2.01
N THR A 43 -8.93 -15.80 -3.24
CA THR A 43 -7.61 -16.41 -3.45
C THR A 43 -6.50 -15.57 -2.79
N THR A 44 -5.66 -16.20 -1.97
CA THR A 44 -4.54 -15.57 -1.28
C THR A 44 -3.32 -15.34 -2.18
N THR A 45 -3.39 -15.80 -3.43
CA THR A 45 -2.29 -15.71 -4.38
C THR A 45 -2.08 -14.31 -4.94
N ARG A 46 -0.86 -13.99 -5.36
CA ARG A 46 -0.52 -12.74 -6.06
C ARG A 46 -0.99 -12.69 -7.52
N TRP A 47 -1.88 -13.57 -7.91
CA TRP A 47 -2.29 -13.75 -9.30
C TRP A 47 -2.96 -12.52 -9.90
N ILE A 48 -3.89 -11.89 -9.15
CA ILE A 48 -4.59 -10.71 -9.64
C ILE A 48 -3.59 -9.55 -9.85
N GLU A 49 -2.63 -9.40 -8.94
CA GLU A 49 -1.60 -8.36 -9.06
C GLU A 49 -0.69 -8.61 -10.26
N TRP A 50 -0.24 -9.87 -10.43
CA TRP A 50 0.56 -10.26 -11.57
C TRP A 50 -0.19 -10.06 -12.90
N LEU A 51 -1.46 -10.48 -13.00
CA LEU A 51 -2.29 -10.21 -14.17
C LEU A 51 -2.43 -8.70 -14.44
N ALA A 52 -2.67 -7.91 -13.40
CA ALA A 52 -2.82 -6.47 -13.54
C ALA A 52 -1.54 -5.81 -14.09
N GLU A 53 -0.37 -6.21 -13.58
CA GLU A 53 0.93 -5.67 -13.99
C GLU A 53 1.30 -6.14 -15.41
N GLU A 54 1.20 -7.43 -15.68
CA GLU A 54 1.62 -8.04 -16.93
C GLU A 54 0.74 -7.63 -18.11
N PHE A 55 -0.57 -7.66 -17.93
CA PHE A 55 -1.54 -7.33 -18.98
C PHE A 55 -2.00 -5.85 -18.92
N LYS A 56 -1.31 -5.00 -18.12
CA LYS A 56 -1.56 -3.55 -18.01
C LYS A 56 -3.02 -3.21 -17.70
N LEU A 57 -3.64 -3.97 -16.80
CA LEU A 57 -5.04 -3.81 -16.46
C LEU A 57 -5.28 -2.58 -15.56
N THR A 58 -6.51 -2.10 -15.61
CA THR A 58 -7.06 -1.16 -14.62
C THR A 58 -8.02 -1.94 -13.75
N THR A 59 -7.68 -2.14 -12.47
CA THR A 59 -8.44 -3.00 -11.57
C THR A 59 -8.11 -2.74 -10.11
N VAL A 60 -8.89 -3.35 -9.21
CA VAL A 60 -8.60 -3.39 -7.77
C VAL A 60 -8.25 -4.83 -7.39
N CYS A 61 -7.04 -5.00 -6.86
CA CYS A 61 -6.56 -6.28 -6.37
C CYS A 61 -6.79 -6.38 -4.87
N LYS A 62 -7.36 -7.51 -4.42
CA LYS A 62 -7.62 -7.81 -3.01
C LYS A 62 -6.87 -9.06 -2.59
N ARG A 63 -6.47 -9.10 -1.34
CA ARG A 63 -5.93 -10.29 -0.66
C ARG A 63 -6.65 -10.50 0.65
N TRP A 64 -6.66 -11.73 1.11
CA TRP A 64 -7.31 -12.13 2.35
C TRP A 64 -6.34 -12.91 3.23
N TYR A 65 -6.58 -12.87 4.52
CA TYR A 65 -6.02 -13.78 5.50
C TYR A 65 -6.72 -15.14 5.43
N GLU A 66 -6.12 -16.16 6.05
CA GLU A 66 -6.71 -17.51 6.14
C GLU A 66 -8.05 -17.52 6.88
N ASN A 67 -8.27 -16.55 7.79
CA ASN A 67 -9.54 -16.37 8.49
C ASN A 67 -10.64 -15.71 7.65
N GLY A 68 -10.38 -15.43 6.36
CA GLY A 68 -11.33 -14.82 5.42
C GLY A 68 -11.43 -13.30 5.49
N GLN A 69 -10.74 -12.65 6.42
CA GLN A 69 -10.70 -11.19 6.47
C GLN A 69 -9.77 -10.61 5.40
N ILE A 70 -10.14 -9.43 4.87
CA ILE A 70 -9.31 -8.74 3.89
C ILE A 70 -7.99 -8.30 4.54
N SER A 71 -6.86 -8.59 3.88
CA SER A 71 -5.54 -8.17 4.33
C SER A 71 -5.04 -6.94 3.58
N THR A 72 -5.26 -6.86 2.26
CA THR A 72 -4.87 -5.70 1.46
C THR A 72 -5.85 -5.42 0.32
N GLU A 73 -5.97 -4.15 -0.02
CA GLU A 73 -6.65 -3.66 -1.22
C GLU A 73 -5.71 -2.68 -1.94
N ARG A 74 -5.54 -2.87 -3.24
CA ARG A 74 -4.64 -2.08 -4.09
C ARG A 74 -5.29 -1.75 -5.42
N SER A 75 -5.24 -0.49 -5.81
CA SER A 75 -5.72 -0.04 -7.11
C SER A 75 -4.58 -0.02 -8.14
N TYR A 76 -4.91 -0.46 -9.35
CA TYR A 76 -4.02 -0.45 -10.51
C TYR A 76 -4.66 0.31 -11.67
N LYS A 77 -3.84 1.03 -12.42
CA LYS A 77 -4.22 1.67 -13.67
C LYS A 77 -3.13 1.44 -14.70
N ASN A 78 -3.51 0.85 -15.84
CA ASN A 78 -2.57 0.50 -16.90
C ASN A 78 -1.36 -0.31 -16.38
N GLY A 79 -1.57 -1.29 -15.48
CA GLY A 79 -0.54 -2.14 -14.91
C GLY A 79 0.34 -1.49 -13.85
N LYS A 80 0.11 -0.24 -13.48
CA LYS A 80 0.85 0.44 -12.41
C LYS A 80 -0.05 0.66 -11.21
N ARG A 81 0.52 0.62 -10.00
CA ARG A 81 -0.20 1.03 -8.79
C ARG A 81 -0.62 2.49 -8.96
N ASP A 82 -1.92 2.73 -8.97
CA ASP A 82 -2.51 4.06 -9.14
C ASP A 82 -3.90 4.06 -8.50
N GLY A 83 -4.08 4.84 -7.45
CA GLY A 83 -5.26 4.85 -6.61
C GLY A 83 -4.99 4.45 -5.17
N ASP A 84 -6.04 4.11 -4.44
CA ASP A 84 -5.99 3.79 -3.02
C ASP A 84 -5.24 2.48 -2.72
N TYR A 85 -4.46 2.52 -1.65
CA TYR A 85 -3.94 1.36 -0.95
C TYR A 85 -4.49 1.33 0.47
N LYS A 86 -4.91 0.15 0.91
CA LYS A 86 -5.30 -0.13 2.29
C LYS A 86 -4.74 -1.48 2.71
N CYS A 87 -4.29 -1.56 3.96
CA CYS A 87 -3.82 -2.78 4.60
C CYS A 87 -4.49 -2.92 5.97
N TRP A 88 -4.96 -4.11 6.27
CA TRP A 88 -5.58 -4.46 7.56
C TRP A 88 -4.80 -5.59 8.23
N ASP A 89 -4.92 -5.71 9.53
CA ASP A 89 -4.44 -6.87 10.27
C ASP A 89 -5.48 -8.01 10.27
N GLU A 90 -5.13 -9.15 10.89
CA GLU A 90 -6.00 -10.33 10.97
C GLU A 90 -7.26 -10.11 11.79
N SER A 91 -7.34 -9.05 12.60
CA SER A 91 -8.55 -8.65 13.32
C SER A 91 -9.49 -7.78 12.48
N GLY A 92 -9.07 -7.38 11.28
CA GLY A 92 -9.80 -6.47 10.39
C GLY A 92 -9.56 -4.99 10.68
N GLN A 93 -8.62 -4.66 11.57
CA GLN A 93 -8.28 -3.29 11.88
C GLN A 93 -7.36 -2.69 10.81
N LEU A 94 -7.65 -1.47 10.38
CA LEU A 94 -6.84 -0.76 9.39
C LEU A 94 -5.45 -0.45 9.98
N ARG A 95 -4.39 -0.82 9.22
CA ARG A 95 -2.98 -0.65 9.60
C ARG A 95 -2.30 0.45 8.78
N ASP A 96 -2.57 0.50 7.48
CA ASP A 96 -1.98 1.49 6.59
C ASP A 96 -3.00 1.93 5.54
N LYS A 97 -2.96 3.22 5.20
CA LYS A 97 -3.72 3.80 4.11
C LYS A 97 -2.91 4.90 3.42
N TYR A 98 -2.85 4.83 2.10
CA TYR A 98 -2.23 5.87 1.28
C TYR A 98 -2.76 5.83 -0.15
N PHE A 99 -2.41 6.83 -0.94
CA PHE A 99 -2.68 6.89 -2.37
C PHE A 99 -1.38 6.68 -3.16
N CYS A 100 -1.46 5.91 -4.23
CA CYS A 100 -0.40 5.77 -5.23
C CYS A 100 -0.75 6.51 -6.50
N LYS A 101 0.25 7.09 -7.14
CA LYS A 101 0.17 7.66 -8.49
C LYS A 101 1.35 7.16 -9.32
N ASN A 102 1.06 6.49 -10.43
CA ASN A 102 2.10 5.92 -11.31
C ASN A 102 3.15 5.06 -10.57
N GLY A 103 2.73 4.23 -9.60
CA GLY A 103 3.59 3.33 -8.84
C GLY A 103 4.31 3.95 -7.64
N LYS A 104 4.14 5.23 -7.39
CA LYS A 104 4.74 5.95 -6.25
C LYS A 104 3.67 6.43 -5.29
N ILE A 105 3.99 6.45 -3.99
CA ILE A 105 3.10 7.08 -3.00
C ILE A 105 3.04 8.59 -3.31
N ASP A 106 1.82 9.13 -3.37
CA ASP A 106 1.57 10.55 -3.69
C ASP A 106 0.30 10.99 -2.95
N GLY A 107 0.43 11.83 -1.94
CA GLY A 107 -0.66 12.24 -1.07
C GLY A 107 -0.45 11.86 0.39
N VAL A 108 -1.53 11.87 1.17
CA VAL A 108 -1.50 11.59 2.60
C VAL A 108 -1.27 10.09 2.84
N TYR A 109 -0.27 9.80 3.67
CA TYR A 109 -0.02 8.47 4.24
C TYR A 109 -0.44 8.46 5.70
N LYS A 110 -1.18 7.45 6.11
CA LYS A 110 -1.55 7.20 7.50
C LYS A 110 -1.28 5.76 7.89
N SER A 111 -0.75 5.55 9.10
CA SER A 111 -0.71 4.22 9.72
C SER A 111 -1.26 4.26 11.15
N TRP A 112 -1.64 3.10 11.65
CA TRP A 112 -2.25 2.93 12.96
C TRP A 112 -1.52 1.87 13.78
N HIS A 113 -1.51 2.06 15.10
CA HIS A 113 -1.07 1.07 16.08
C HIS A 113 -2.06 -0.10 16.18
N GLU A 114 -1.66 -1.18 16.84
CA GLU A 114 -2.53 -2.35 17.07
C GLU A 114 -3.79 -2.02 17.87
N ASN A 115 -3.74 -1.00 18.72
CA ASN A 115 -4.88 -0.51 19.49
C ASN A 115 -5.81 0.44 18.72
N GLY A 116 -5.58 0.67 17.42
CA GLY A 116 -6.41 1.52 16.56
C GLY A 116 -6.07 3.00 16.59
N GLN A 117 -5.17 3.43 17.46
CA GLN A 117 -4.77 4.84 17.48
C GLN A 117 -3.85 5.19 16.32
N LEU A 118 -3.95 6.42 15.84
CA LEU A 118 -3.08 6.92 14.77
C LEU A 118 -1.62 6.86 15.22
N LYS A 119 -0.78 6.25 14.39
CA LYS A 119 0.66 6.07 14.62
C LYS A 119 1.47 7.10 13.86
N LEU A 120 1.15 7.27 12.58
CA LEU A 120 1.90 8.14 11.67
C LEU A 120 0.96 8.84 10.73
N GLU A 121 1.19 10.12 10.50
CA GLU A 121 0.62 10.89 9.41
C GLU A 121 1.72 11.72 8.75
N CYS A 122 1.84 11.60 7.45
CA CYS A 122 2.72 12.43 6.65
C CYS A 122 2.20 12.56 5.22
N PHE A 123 2.78 13.46 4.46
CA PHE A 123 2.46 13.66 3.07
C PHE A 123 3.62 13.18 2.20
N TYR A 124 3.28 12.52 1.10
CA TYR A 124 4.24 12.10 0.07
C TYR A 124 3.99 12.87 -1.24
N GLN A 125 5.04 13.26 -1.89
CA GLN A 125 5.01 13.77 -3.26
C GLN A 125 5.99 12.99 -4.12
N ASN A 126 5.49 12.31 -5.14
CA ASN A 126 6.30 11.48 -6.05
C ASN A 126 7.18 10.44 -5.32
N GLY A 127 6.70 9.84 -4.22
CA GLY A 127 7.39 8.81 -3.43
C GLY A 127 8.41 9.35 -2.42
N ARG A 128 8.44 10.66 -2.18
CA ARG A 128 9.26 11.30 -1.15
C ARG A 128 8.37 11.97 -0.11
N VAL A 129 8.77 11.89 1.15
CA VAL A 129 8.08 12.63 2.21
C VAL A 129 8.26 14.13 1.98
N GLU A 130 7.17 14.88 2.06
CA GLU A 130 7.10 16.32 1.84
C GLU A 130 6.10 16.94 2.81
N GLY A 131 6.40 18.11 3.38
CA GLY A 131 5.50 18.77 4.32
C GLY A 131 5.53 18.19 5.73
N ASP A 132 4.41 18.26 6.43
CA ASP A 132 4.29 17.87 7.83
C ASP A 132 4.45 16.35 8.01
N TYR A 133 5.19 15.98 9.05
CA TYR A 133 5.36 14.62 9.54
C TYR A 133 5.03 14.59 11.03
N LYS A 134 4.13 13.70 11.43
CA LYS A 134 3.71 13.52 12.82
C LYS A 134 3.66 12.04 13.17
N TYR A 135 4.28 11.70 14.29
CA TYR A 135 4.27 10.36 14.85
C TYR A 135 3.73 10.38 16.27
N TRP A 136 2.82 9.47 16.58
CA TRP A 136 2.19 9.32 17.88
C TRP A 136 2.54 7.98 18.51
N GLY A 137 2.65 7.94 19.83
CA GLY A 137 2.78 6.70 20.59
C GLY A 137 1.47 5.93 20.69
N GLU A 138 1.54 4.71 21.21
CA GLU A 138 0.36 3.85 21.42
C GLU A 138 -0.65 4.44 22.42
N ASN A 139 -0.22 5.39 23.27
CA ASN A 139 -1.08 6.15 24.17
C ASN A 139 -1.74 7.38 23.51
N GLY A 140 -1.58 7.55 22.18
CA GLY A 140 -2.13 8.65 21.40
C GLY A 140 -1.41 10.00 21.59
N GLN A 141 -0.35 10.06 22.37
CA GLN A 141 0.41 11.29 22.53
C GLN A 141 1.39 11.51 21.39
N LEU A 142 1.53 12.76 20.95
CA LEU A 142 2.51 13.15 19.94
C LEU A 142 3.93 12.88 20.46
N ARG A 143 4.72 12.18 19.66
CA ARG A 143 6.10 11.78 20.00
C ARG A 143 7.13 12.45 19.11
N GLU A 144 6.76 12.74 17.89
CA GLU A 144 7.65 13.36 16.91
C GLU A 144 6.85 14.28 15.98
N GLU A 145 7.37 15.46 15.74
CA GLU A 145 6.85 16.42 14.79
C GLU A 145 8.01 17.10 14.07
N CYS A 146 7.97 17.09 12.75
CA CYS A 146 8.93 17.81 11.93
C CYS A 146 8.33 18.14 10.56
N PHE A 147 9.05 18.91 9.79
CA PHE A 147 8.71 19.23 8.41
C PHE A 147 9.76 18.63 7.46
N TYR A 148 9.31 18.06 6.35
CA TYR A 148 10.16 17.53 5.29
C TYR A 148 10.09 18.41 4.05
N LYS A 149 11.27 18.63 3.43
CA LYS A 149 11.39 19.27 2.14
C LYS A 149 12.31 18.46 1.26
N ASN A 150 11.81 18.04 0.09
CA ASN A 150 12.54 17.15 -0.83
C ASN A 150 13.04 15.85 -0.16
N GLY A 151 12.29 15.26 0.76
CA GLY A 151 12.63 14.05 1.47
C GLY A 151 13.67 14.21 2.59
N ARG A 152 13.96 15.44 3.01
CA ARG A 152 14.89 15.77 4.10
C ARG A 152 14.21 16.62 5.14
N VAL A 153 14.55 16.41 6.42
CA VAL A 153 14.04 17.25 7.51
C VAL A 153 14.52 18.69 7.30
N GLU A 154 13.59 19.64 7.44
CA GLU A 154 13.82 21.09 7.27
C GLU A 154 13.06 21.83 8.35
N GLY A 155 13.69 22.83 8.98
CA GLY A 155 13.05 23.63 10.03
C GLY A 155 13.07 22.94 11.40
N ASP A 156 12.01 23.16 12.17
CA ASP A 156 11.87 22.63 13.52
C ASP A 156 11.68 21.12 13.53
N TYR A 157 12.41 20.46 14.42
CA TYR A 157 12.25 19.06 14.79
C TYR A 157 11.98 18.98 16.28
N LYS A 158 10.89 18.35 16.68
CA LYS A 158 10.49 18.18 18.09
C LYS A 158 10.26 16.71 18.38
N TYR A 159 10.75 16.28 19.54
CA TYR A 159 10.56 14.93 20.04
C TYR A 159 10.17 14.94 21.51
N TRP A 160 9.13 14.18 21.88
CA TRP A 160 8.56 14.12 23.23
C TRP A 160 8.69 12.73 23.84
N ARG A 161 8.81 12.70 25.14
CA ARG A 161 8.72 11.48 25.96
C ARG A 161 7.28 10.98 26.01
N GLU A 162 7.07 9.76 26.51
CA GLU A 162 5.74 9.15 26.69
C GLU A 162 4.82 9.95 27.63
N ASN A 163 5.40 10.65 28.57
CA ASN A 163 4.67 11.51 29.50
C ASN A 163 4.35 12.90 28.91
N GLY A 164 4.60 13.13 27.62
CA GLY A 164 4.35 14.40 26.93
C GLY A 164 5.41 15.49 27.17
N THR A 165 6.47 15.21 27.97
CA THR A 165 7.55 16.17 28.17
C THR A 165 8.41 16.29 26.92
N LEU A 166 8.68 17.52 26.47
CA LEU A 166 9.58 17.79 25.35
C LEU A 166 11.01 17.32 25.70
N LEU A 167 11.52 16.36 24.94
CA LEU A 167 12.86 15.80 25.12
C LEU A 167 13.89 16.50 24.23
N GLN A 168 13.51 16.84 23.01
CA GLN A 168 14.40 17.45 22.04
C GLN A 168 13.66 18.48 21.20
N HIS A 169 14.30 19.63 21.03
CA HIS A 169 13.93 20.64 20.03
C HIS A 169 15.21 21.10 19.35
N CYS A 170 15.27 20.94 18.05
CA CYS A 170 16.41 21.39 17.25
C CYS A 170 15.95 21.83 15.86
N PHE A 171 16.80 22.54 15.17
CA PHE A 171 16.54 23.07 13.84
C PHE A 171 17.37 22.33 12.80
N TYR A 172 16.76 21.96 11.69
CA TYR A 172 17.43 21.33 10.56
C TYR A 172 17.40 22.23 9.32
N LYS A 173 18.47 22.15 8.54
CA LYS A 173 18.58 22.81 7.24
C LYS A 173 19.17 21.84 6.23
N ASN A 174 18.44 21.57 5.15
CA ASN A 174 18.85 20.60 4.11
C ASN A 174 19.14 19.19 4.68
N GLY A 175 18.45 18.75 5.74
CA GLY A 175 18.66 17.48 6.42
C GLY A 175 19.81 17.45 7.42
N GLY A 176 20.55 18.53 7.57
CA GLY A 176 21.60 18.67 8.58
C GLY A 176 21.11 19.44 9.80
N ARG A 177 21.42 18.94 11.02
CA ARG A 177 21.12 19.66 12.27
C ARG A 177 21.95 20.93 12.34
N VAL A 178 21.30 22.06 12.54
CA VAL A 178 21.96 23.36 12.78
C VAL A 178 22.36 23.43 14.24
N LYS A 179 23.62 23.82 14.50
CA LYS A 179 24.14 23.97 15.86
C LYS A 179 23.61 25.23 16.52
#